data_b774ae527f252305a17e4fbc1355dcf1
#
_entry.id   b774ae527f252305a17e4fbc1355dcf1
#
_cell.length_a   1.000
_cell.length_b   1.000
_cell.length_c   1.000
_cell.angle_alpha   90.00
_cell.angle_beta   90.00
_cell.angle_gamma   90.00
#
_symmetry.space_group_name_H-M   'P 1'
#
loop_
_entity.id
_entity.type
_entity.pdbx_description
1 polymer ?
#
loop_
_entity_poly.entity_id
_entity_poly.type
_entity_poly.pdbx_seq_one_letter_code
_entity_poly.pdbx_strand_id
1 'polypeptide(L)'
;DGLAVGRASSFVGEVISPFLSGCYSLEDDKMYRMLAQLSDSEGLRLEPSALAGMYGPVLMAKDPVFSSYLSPKALSRATHLVWATGGSMVPPEVMEQYYAKGKKLLNC
;
A
#
# COMPACT_ATOMS: atom_id res chain seq x y z
N ASP A 1 -0.89 -12.50 -5.17
CA ASP A 1 -1.78 -12.81 -4.55
C ASP A 1 -2.98 -11.94 -4.22
N GLY A 2 -3.17 -11.35 -3.09
CA GLY A 2 -4.39 -10.64 -2.67
C GLY A 2 -4.84 -9.49 -3.56
N LEU A 3 -3.97 -8.89 -4.37
CA LEU A 3 -4.31 -7.81 -5.31
C LEU A 3 -4.30 -8.26 -6.78
N ALA A 4 -3.83 -9.45 -7.07
CA ALA A 4 -3.72 -9.97 -8.43
C ALA A 4 -5.05 -10.59 -8.89
N VAL A 5 -6.02 -9.76 -9.22
CA VAL A 5 -7.33 -10.16 -9.71
C VAL A 5 -7.37 -10.05 -11.23
N GLY A 6 -7.59 -11.19 -11.92
CA GLY A 6 -7.60 -11.23 -13.39
C GLY A 6 -8.72 -10.44 -14.05
N ARG A 7 -9.83 -10.22 -13.36
CA ARG A 7 -10.95 -9.40 -13.82
C ARG A 7 -11.68 -8.75 -12.65
N ALA A 8 -11.72 -7.44 -12.66
CA ALA A 8 -12.48 -6.68 -11.67
C ALA A 8 -14.00 -6.87 -11.87
N SER A 9 -14.76 -6.77 -10.78
CA SER A 9 -16.22 -6.75 -10.83
C SER A 9 -16.71 -5.43 -11.39
N SER A 10 -17.47 -5.47 -12.49
CA SER A 10 -18.09 -4.27 -13.06
C SER A 10 -19.03 -3.59 -12.07
N PHE A 11 -19.83 -4.37 -11.35
CA PHE A 11 -20.72 -3.85 -10.31
C PHE A 11 -19.98 -3.04 -9.24
N VAL A 12 -18.89 -3.59 -8.71
CA VAL A 12 -18.08 -2.89 -7.71
C VAL A 12 -17.49 -1.61 -8.33
N GLY A 13 -16.98 -1.71 -9.56
CA GLY A 13 -16.44 -0.56 -10.29
C GLY A 13 -17.44 0.57 -10.43
N GLU A 14 -18.66 0.26 -10.82
CA GLU A 14 -19.74 1.25 -10.96
C GLU A 14 -20.09 1.91 -9.60
N VAL A 15 -20.18 1.11 -8.53
CA VAL A 15 -20.53 1.61 -7.20
C VAL A 15 -19.46 2.52 -6.62
N ILE A 16 -18.19 2.18 -6.76
CA ILE A 16 -17.10 2.93 -6.11
C ILE A 16 -16.54 4.07 -6.98
N SER A 17 -16.74 4.02 -8.29
CA SER A 17 -16.20 5.02 -9.24
C SER A 17 -16.48 6.48 -8.84
N PRO A 18 -17.69 6.86 -8.39
CA PRO A 18 -17.97 8.24 -7.97
C PRO A 18 -17.19 8.70 -6.73
N PHE A 19 -16.65 7.77 -5.95
CA PHE A 19 -15.95 8.05 -4.70
C PHE A 19 -14.42 7.98 -4.85
N LEU A 20 -13.93 7.46 -5.98
CA LEU A 20 -12.50 7.31 -6.23
C LEU A 20 -11.90 8.60 -6.77
N SER A 21 -10.95 9.17 -6.06
CA SER A 21 -10.13 10.29 -6.56
C SER A 21 -8.98 9.83 -7.44
N GLY A 22 -8.58 8.57 -7.34
CA GLY A 22 -7.53 7.98 -8.16
C GLY A 22 -7.24 6.54 -7.77
N CYS A 23 -6.45 5.88 -8.60
CA CYS A 23 -5.96 4.53 -8.34
C CYS A 23 -4.53 4.40 -8.86
N TYR A 24 -3.80 3.45 -8.34
CA TYR A 24 -2.43 3.15 -8.76
C TYR A 24 -2.15 1.65 -8.71
N SER A 25 -1.18 1.22 -9.46
CA SER A 25 -0.62 -0.11 -9.40
C SER A 25 0.70 -0.11 -8.64
N LEU A 26 1.03 -1.24 -8.04
CA LEU A 26 2.21 -1.40 -7.22
C LEU A 26 2.85 -2.76 -7.51
N GLU A 27 4.17 -2.78 -7.63
CA GLU A 27 4.93 -4.02 -7.77
C GLU A 27 5.03 -4.77 -6.44
N ASP A 28 4.99 -6.09 -6.47
CA ASP A 28 5.07 -6.96 -5.30
C ASP A 28 6.31 -6.67 -4.44
N ASP A 29 7.45 -6.48 -5.05
CA ASP A 29 8.70 -6.22 -4.32
C ASP A 29 8.63 -4.94 -3.48
N LYS A 30 7.84 -3.95 -3.91
CA LYS A 30 7.60 -2.75 -3.12
C LYS A 30 6.84 -3.08 -1.83
N MET A 31 5.85 -3.96 -1.90
CA MET A 31 5.07 -4.39 -0.74
C MET A 31 5.93 -5.16 0.27
N TYR A 32 6.81 -6.04 -0.20
CA TYR A 32 7.75 -6.74 0.68
C TYR A 32 8.74 -5.79 1.37
N ARG A 33 9.26 -4.79 0.65
CA ARG A 33 10.12 -3.74 1.26
C ARG A 33 9.39 -3.00 2.36
N MET A 34 8.15 -2.56 2.11
CA MET A 34 7.33 -1.85 3.10
C MET A 34 7.00 -2.74 4.31
N LEU A 35 6.78 -4.05 4.12
CA LEU A 35 6.59 -4.98 5.22
C LEU A 35 7.80 -5.01 6.15
N ALA A 36 9.00 -5.12 5.59
CA ALA A 36 10.23 -5.13 6.39
C ALA A 36 10.42 -3.79 7.10
N GLN A 37 10.20 -2.67 6.43
CA GLN A 37 10.31 -1.34 7.02
C GLN A 37 9.31 -1.13 8.17
N LEU A 38 8.03 -1.48 7.97
CA LEU A 38 7.01 -1.34 9.00
C LEU A 38 7.27 -2.25 10.19
N SER A 39 7.74 -3.49 9.94
CA SER A 39 8.12 -4.42 10.99
C SER A 39 9.26 -3.87 11.84
N ASP A 40 10.26 -3.25 11.21
CA ASP A 40 11.44 -2.70 11.91
C ASP A 40 11.11 -1.41 12.67
N SER A 41 10.25 -0.55 12.12
CA SER A 41 9.96 0.76 12.71
C SER A 41 8.87 0.73 13.77
N GLU A 42 7.82 -0.07 13.55
CA GLU A 42 6.61 -0.05 14.37
C GLU A 42 6.30 -1.41 15.03
N GLY A 43 7.07 -2.46 14.73
CA GLY A 43 6.79 -3.81 15.20
C GLY A 43 5.52 -4.44 14.62
N LEU A 44 4.96 -3.85 13.57
CA LEU A 44 3.73 -4.33 12.93
C LEU A 44 4.07 -5.22 11.74
N ARG A 45 3.42 -6.37 11.68
CA ARG A 45 3.55 -7.33 10.59
C ARG A 45 2.21 -7.53 9.91
N LEU A 46 2.10 -7.03 8.70
CA LEU A 46 0.93 -7.16 7.85
C LEU A 46 1.26 -8.07 6.66
N GLU A 47 0.24 -8.66 6.05
CA GLU A 47 0.46 -9.35 4.77
C GLU A 47 0.86 -8.34 3.67
N PRO A 48 1.65 -8.76 2.66
CA PRO A 48 2.16 -7.83 1.65
C PRO A 48 1.08 -6.99 0.96
N SER A 49 -0.05 -7.57 0.61
CA SER A 49 -1.17 -6.88 -0.04
C SER A 49 -1.78 -5.77 0.84
N ALA A 50 -1.80 -5.96 2.16
CA ALA A 50 -2.32 -4.95 3.10
C ALA A 50 -1.45 -3.68 3.17
N LEU A 51 -0.23 -3.74 2.66
CA LEU A 51 0.70 -2.60 2.64
C LEU A 51 0.56 -1.71 1.41
N ALA A 52 -0.22 -2.15 0.43
CA ALA A 52 -0.37 -1.38 -0.81
C ALA A 52 -0.83 0.06 -0.56
N GLY A 53 -1.76 0.27 0.39
CA GLY A 53 -2.24 1.60 0.75
C GLY A 53 -1.16 2.55 1.29
N MET A 54 -0.10 2.03 1.91
CA MET A 54 0.96 2.85 2.49
C MET A 54 1.76 3.65 1.47
N TYR A 55 1.83 3.20 0.22
CA TYR A 55 2.56 3.90 -0.82
C TYR A 55 1.76 5.01 -1.49
N GLY A 56 0.45 5.04 -1.29
CA GLY A 56 -0.47 6.04 -1.86
C GLY A 56 -0.04 7.48 -1.59
N PRO A 57 0.20 7.90 -0.32
CA PRO A 57 0.64 9.25 -0.01
C PRO A 57 1.93 9.66 -0.71
N VAL A 58 2.87 8.71 -0.89
CA VAL A 58 4.15 8.97 -1.58
C VAL A 58 3.92 9.20 -3.08
N LEU A 59 3.04 8.41 -3.70
CA LEU A 59 2.69 8.59 -5.11
C LEU A 59 1.92 9.90 -5.32
N MET A 60 0.94 10.20 -4.46
CA MET A 60 0.18 11.45 -4.52
C MET A 60 1.09 12.68 -4.44
N ALA A 61 2.08 12.67 -3.54
CA ALA A 61 3.00 13.77 -3.40
C ALA A 61 3.91 13.99 -4.64
N LYS A 62 4.10 12.95 -5.46
CA LYS A 62 4.92 12.99 -6.67
C LYS A 62 4.12 13.21 -7.96
N ASP A 63 2.82 12.97 -7.91
CA ASP A 63 1.96 13.08 -9.08
C ASP A 63 1.56 14.53 -9.32
N PRO A 64 1.90 15.11 -10.49
CA PRO A 64 1.58 16.50 -10.81
C PRO A 64 0.07 16.76 -10.91
N VAL A 65 -0.73 15.76 -11.25
CA VAL A 65 -2.19 15.89 -11.32
C VAL A 65 -2.75 16.06 -9.91
N PHE A 66 -2.37 15.18 -8.96
CA PHE A 66 -2.78 15.33 -7.56
C PHE A 66 -2.27 16.63 -6.95
N SER A 67 -1.04 17.02 -7.24
CA SER A 67 -0.46 18.27 -6.76
C SER A 67 -1.22 19.50 -7.26
N SER A 68 -1.91 19.41 -8.41
CA SER A 68 -2.72 20.50 -8.93
C SER A 68 -4.04 20.69 -8.17
N TYR A 69 -4.57 19.63 -7.56
CA TYR A 69 -5.80 19.70 -6.76
C TYR A 69 -5.56 20.12 -5.30
N LEU A 70 -4.36 19.91 -4.79
CA LEU A 70 -4.01 20.18 -3.39
C LEU A 70 -2.93 21.24 -3.30
N SER A 71 -3.25 22.39 -2.70
CA SER A 71 -2.24 23.41 -2.44
C SER A 71 -1.15 22.86 -1.49
N PRO A 72 0.10 23.37 -1.55
CA PRO A 72 1.15 22.99 -0.62
C PRO A 72 0.73 23.11 0.85
N LYS A 73 -0.08 24.14 1.17
CA LYS A 73 -0.64 24.34 2.50
C LYS A 73 -1.66 23.26 2.89
N ALA A 74 -2.44 22.74 1.95
CA ALA A 74 -3.35 21.64 2.19
C ALA A 74 -2.57 20.34 2.43
N LEU A 75 -1.55 20.07 1.63
CA LEU A 75 -0.67 18.90 1.80
C LEU A 75 0.05 18.90 3.15
N SER A 76 0.55 20.05 3.62
CA SER A 76 1.24 20.13 4.92
C SER A 76 0.33 19.89 6.14
N ARG A 77 -0.99 19.95 5.95
CA ARG A 77 -1.99 19.70 6.98
C ARG A 77 -2.78 18.40 6.74
N ALA A 78 -2.46 17.68 5.70
CA ALA A 78 -3.18 16.47 5.33
C ALA A 78 -2.96 15.37 6.38
N THR A 79 -4.03 14.67 6.72
CA THR A 79 -3.98 13.43 7.47
C THR A 79 -4.14 12.28 6.48
N HIS A 80 -3.18 11.38 6.47
CA HIS A 80 -3.21 10.18 5.64
C HIS A 80 -3.76 9.02 6.44
N LEU A 81 -4.88 8.44 5.98
CA LEU A 81 -5.45 7.23 6.55
C LEU A 81 -5.09 6.05 5.67
N VAL A 82 -4.41 5.06 6.24
CA VAL A 82 -4.09 3.81 5.57
C VAL A 82 -4.78 2.66 6.30
N TRP A 83 -5.51 1.85 5.56
CA TRP A 83 -6.25 0.74 6.13
C TRP A 83 -5.40 -0.53 6.16
N ALA A 84 -5.04 -0.99 7.35
CA ALA A 84 -4.33 -2.23 7.58
C ALA A 84 -5.32 -3.41 7.53
N THR A 85 -5.45 -4.03 6.36
CA THR A 85 -6.53 -4.98 6.06
C THR A 85 -6.26 -6.42 6.46
N GLY A 86 -5.00 -6.82 6.71
CA GLY A 86 -4.71 -8.21 7.02
C GLY A 86 -3.27 -8.48 7.48
N GLY A 87 -3.06 -9.71 7.95
CA GLY A 87 -1.74 -10.18 8.42
C GLY A 87 -1.81 -11.17 9.59
N SER A 88 -2.79 -11.04 10.48
CA SER A 88 -2.90 -11.89 11.68
C SER A 88 -3.19 -13.38 11.36
N MET A 89 -3.73 -13.68 10.19
CA MET A 89 -4.01 -15.05 9.75
C MET A 89 -2.86 -15.68 8.96
N VAL A 90 -1.81 -14.93 8.67
CA VAL A 90 -0.62 -15.46 7.98
C VAL A 90 0.18 -16.32 8.98
N PRO A 91 0.48 -17.59 8.64
CA PRO A 91 1.30 -18.43 9.50
C PRO A 91 2.66 -17.77 9.81
N PRO A 92 3.17 -17.88 11.06
CA PRO A 92 4.40 -17.20 11.48
C PRO A 92 5.61 -17.47 10.57
N GLU A 93 5.75 -18.71 10.12
CA GLU A 93 6.84 -19.14 9.23
C GLU A 93 6.75 -18.48 7.84
N VAL A 94 5.53 -18.26 7.34
CA VAL A 94 5.30 -17.59 6.06
C VAL A 94 5.55 -16.09 6.21
N MET A 95 5.12 -15.49 7.32
CA MET A 95 5.37 -14.09 7.63
C MET A 95 6.87 -13.80 7.73
N GLU A 96 7.65 -14.73 8.33
CA GLU A 96 9.10 -14.59 8.40
C GLU A 96 9.76 -14.66 7.02
N GLN A 97 9.26 -15.51 6.12
CA GLN A 97 9.72 -15.55 4.73
C GLN A 97 9.46 -14.22 4.00
N TYR A 98 8.29 -13.62 4.21
CA TYR A 98 7.95 -12.31 3.65
C TYR A 98 8.87 -11.22 4.17
N TYR A 99 9.12 -11.21 5.47
CA TYR A 99 10.03 -10.27 6.11
C TYR A 99 11.46 -10.43 5.58
N ALA A 100 11.98 -11.65 5.54
CA ALA A 100 13.33 -11.95 5.03
C ALA A 100 13.47 -11.51 3.55
N LYS A 101 12.46 -11.76 2.72
CA LYS A 101 12.43 -11.26 1.33
C LYS A 101 12.51 -9.75 1.30
N GLY A 102 11.71 -9.06 2.12
CA GLY A 102 11.71 -7.60 2.21
C GLY A 102 13.07 -7.04 2.63
N LYS A 103 13.70 -7.64 3.64
CA LYS A 103 15.05 -7.26 4.10
C LYS A 103 16.10 -7.42 3.00
N LYS A 104 16.05 -8.51 2.24
CA LYS A 104 16.95 -8.73 1.11
C LYS A 104 16.78 -7.64 0.05
N LEU A 105 15.54 -7.28 -0.26
CA LEU A 105 15.23 -6.25 -1.25
C LEU A 105 15.63 -4.83 -0.81
N LEU A 106 15.72 -4.57 0.49
CA LEU A 106 16.18 -3.27 1.01
C LEU A 106 17.70 -3.11 0.91
N ASN A 107 18.43 -4.21 0.86
CA ASN A 107 19.89 -4.23 0.83
C ASN A 107 20.47 -4.37 -0.61
N CYS A 108 19.60 -4.45 -1.60
CA CYS A 108 19.96 -4.42 -3.02
C CYS A 108 19.81 -3.00 -3.58
#